data_06efbbaa6896e91093e7e86089f333aa
#
_entry.id   06efbbaa6896e91093e7e86089f333aa
#
_cell.length_a   1.000
_cell.length_b   1.000
_cell.length_c   1.000
_cell.angle_alpha   90.00
_cell.angle_beta   90.00
_cell.angle_gamma   90.00
#
_symmetry.space_group_name_H-M   'P 1'
#
loop_
_entity.id
_entity.type
_entity.pdbx_description
1 polymer ?
#
loop_
_entity_poly.entity_id
_entity_poly.type
_entity_poly.pdbx_seq_one_letter_code
_entity_poly.pdbx_strand_id
1 'polypeptide(L)'
;MSEKISRRKFLQISSLGAAAAAVLTGCGPASRYVVRKPYANMPEYNQTGVSTYYATTCRECAAGCGLIMRTFEGRAIKAEGNPQHPVNRGKLCPRGLTSVQGLYNPDRIQAPRKAAGRGSGNFIDIPWDEALSTASNLLGGDPAGVAFLLGYQPDHLYDLVKEITAAMGAPAPVRYGALGMFEARATLIEATRQTTGTAGLPFFDLGSADVVFSFGANFLETWLSPLAYSRGYGNLRQGKLGKRGYLVSFEARQSVTSGVADEWIPVIPGSEGLVAKAIGRLAAQINGGTIPTAFADLDLAQAVQQSG
;
A
#
# COMPACT_ATOMS: atom_id res chain seq x y z
N MET A 1 2.47 -32.13 56.26
CA MET A 1 2.17 -30.83 56.90
C MET A 1 2.36 -29.76 55.87
N SER A 2 1.29 -29.18 55.34
CA SER A 2 1.38 -28.07 54.33
C SER A 2 1.53 -26.77 55.10
N GLU A 3 2.73 -26.16 55.02
CA GLU A 3 2.95 -24.81 55.53
C GLU A 3 2.09 -23.81 54.75
N LYS A 4 1.16 -23.19 55.44
CA LYS A 4 0.36 -22.10 54.82
C LYS A 4 1.22 -20.87 54.64
N ILE A 5 1.55 -20.56 53.38
CA ILE A 5 2.26 -19.34 53.02
C ILE A 5 1.39 -18.13 53.34
N SER A 6 1.89 -17.19 54.18
CA SER A 6 1.20 -15.96 54.51
C SER A 6 1.08 -15.05 53.26
N ARG A 7 0.01 -14.22 53.18
CA ARG A 7 -0.19 -13.27 52.06
C ARG A 7 1.02 -12.34 51.86
N ARG A 8 1.68 -11.94 52.93
CA ARG A 8 2.90 -11.10 52.89
C ARG A 8 4.07 -11.87 52.24
N LYS A 9 4.27 -13.14 52.61
CA LYS A 9 5.34 -13.99 52.06
C LYS A 9 5.09 -14.33 50.61
N PHE A 10 3.82 -14.53 50.20
CA PHE A 10 3.43 -14.71 48.82
C PHE A 10 3.76 -13.46 47.97
N LEU A 11 3.38 -12.25 48.42
CA LEU A 11 3.67 -11.01 47.71
C LEU A 11 5.19 -10.75 47.61
N GLN A 12 5.98 -11.06 48.64
CA GLN A 12 7.43 -10.94 48.59
C GLN A 12 8.06 -11.91 47.56
N ILE A 13 7.62 -13.14 47.53
CA ILE A 13 8.12 -14.15 46.56
C ILE A 13 7.70 -13.77 45.11
N SER A 14 6.46 -13.30 44.95
CA SER A 14 5.96 -12.89 43.62
C SER A 14 6.65 -11.63 43.12
N SER A 15 6.94 -10.65 43.95
CA SER A 15 7.67 -9.43 43.56
C SER A 15 9.15 -9.72 43.23
N LEU A 16 9.80 -10.60 43.97
CA LEU A 16 11.15 -11.06 43.66
C LEU A 16 11.18 -11.87 42.36
N GLY A 17 10.19 -12.74 42.15
CA GLY A 17 10.05 -13.53 40.91
C GLY A 17 9.77 -12.63 39.68
N ALA A 18 8.92 -11.62 39.81
CA ALA A 18 8.65 -10.65 38.76
C ALA A 18 9.88 -9.78 38.45
N ALA A 19 10.63 -9.33 39.49
CA ALA A 19 11.87 -8.60 39.29
C ALA A 19 12.95 -9.46 38.61
N ALA A 20 13.09 -10.72 39.02
CA ALA A 20 14.05 -11.66 38.38
C ALA A 20 13.64 -11.97 36.93
N ALA A 21 12.35 -12.15 36.65
CA ALA A 21 11.86 -12.34 35.28
C ALA A 21 12.09 -11.10 34.42
N ALA A 22 11.84 -9.89 34.95
CA ALA A 22 12.11 -8.64 34.23
C ALA A 22 13.59 -8.44 33.92
N VAL A 23 14.49 -8.80 34.87
CA VAL A 23 15.95 -8.74 34.64
C VAL A 23 16.40 -9.81 33.62
N LEU A 24 15.84 -11.01 33.67
CA LEU A 24 16.22 -12.10 32.76
C LEU A 24 15.63 -11.93 31.35
N THR A 25 14.45 -11.30 31.22
CA THR A 25 13.82 -11.03 29.92
C THR A 25 14.21 -9.68 29.32
N GLY A 26 14.52 -8.68 30.18
CA GLY A 26 14.92 -7.34 29.73
C GLY A 26 16.36 -7.22 29.26
N CYS A 27 17.25 -8.16 29.68
CA CYS A 27 18.65 -8.20 29.28
C CYS A 27 18.97 -9.28 28.26
N GLY A 28 17.99 -9.87 27.62
CA GLY A 28 18.24 -10.68 26.42
C GLY A 28 18.84 -9.77 25.33
N PRO A 29 19.99 -10.14 24.71
CA PRO A 29 20.64 -9.26 23.77
C PRO A 29 19.77 -9.13 22.52
N ALA A 30 18.87 -8.16 22.50
CA ALA A 30 18.25 -7.68 21.26
C ALA A 30 19.33 -7.35 20.21
N SER A 31 20.55 -7.07 20.67
CA SER A 31 21.75 -6.93 19.85
C SER A 31 22.20 -8.21 19.14
N ARG A 32 21.76 -9.41 19.52
CA ARG A 32 22.09 -10.65 18.81
C ARG A 32 21.45 -10.76 17.43
N TYR A 33 20.32 -10.09 17.21
CA TYR A 33 19.57 -10.20 15.96
C TYR A 33 19.66 -8.96 15.07
N VAL A 34 20.20 -7.87 15.57
CA VAL A 34 20.39 -6.64 14.80
C VAL A 34 21.88 -6.40 14.64
N VAL A 35 22.43 -6.81 13.50
CA VAL A 35 23.78 -6.41 13.10
C VAL A 35 23.76 -4.90 12.85
N ARG A 36 24.17 -4.11 13.82
CA ARG A 36 24.39 -2.69 13.65
C ARG A 36 25.65 -2.49 12.83
N LYS A 37 25.49 -2.40 11.51
CA LYS A 37 26.60 -1.94 10.66
C LYS A 37 26.70 -0.44 10.85
N PRO A 38 27.86 0.10 11.26
CA PRO A 38 28.06 1.53 11.25
C PRO A 38 27.97 2.02 9.80
N TYR A 39 27.40 3.21 9.61
CA TYR A 39 27.42 3.84 8.30
C TYR A 39 28.87 4.18 7.93
N ALA A 40 29.37 3.61 6.83
CA ALA A 40 30.79 3.70 6.49
C ALA A 40 31.23 5.13 6.13
N ASN A 41 30.31 5.92 5.56
CA ASN A 41 30.54 7.33 5.18
C ASN A 41 29.42 8.18 5.74
N MET A 42 29.61 8.72 6.94
CA MET A 42 28.65 9.65 7.52
C MET A 42 28.64 10.95 6.69
N PRO A 43 27.47 11.43 6.22
CA PRO A 43 27.40 12.70 5.54
C PRO A 43 27.95 13.84 6.42
N GLU A 44 28.70 14.79 5.87
CA GLU A 44 29.34 15.89 6.59
C GLU A 44 28.38 16.73 7.41
N TYR A 45 27.09 16.79 7.01
CA TYR A 45 26.04 17.49 7.72
C TYR A 45 25.41 16.70 8.87
N ASN A 46 25.86 15.48 9.13
CA ASN A 46 25.36 14.65 10.23
C ASN A 46 26.14 14.97 11.50
N GLN A 47 25.46 15.55 12.48
CA GLN A 47 26.05 15.78 13.80
C GLN A 47 25.94 14.52 14.67
N THR A 48 27.05 14.12 15.27
CA THR A 48 27.10 13.00 16.20
C THR A 48 26.14 13.23 17.37
N GLY A 49 25.33 12.21 17.69
CA GLY A 49 24.35 12.28 18.79
C GLY A 49 23.07 13.04 18.47
N VAL A 50 22.90 13.61 17.27
CA VAL A 50 21.71 14.34 16.85
C VAL A 50 20.96 13.60 15.76
N SER A 51 19.62 13.50 15.89
CA SER A 51 18.79 12.93 14.84
C SER A 51 18.60 13.92 13.68
N THR A 52 18.74 13.43 12.47
CA THR A 52 18.43 14.19 11.25
C THR A 52 17.14 13.65 10.63
N TYR A 53 16.33 14.51 10.01
CA TYR A 53 15.03 14.18 9.44
C TYR A 53 15.00 14.50 7.96
N TYR A 54 14.56 13.52 7.17
CA TYR A 54 14.46 13.64 5.73
C TYR A 54 13.02 13.46 5.27
N ALA A 55 12.48 14.42 4.53
CA ALA A 55 11.22 14.26 3.84
C ALA A 55 11.42 13.39 2.61
N THR A 56 10.60 12.35 2.48
CA THR A 56 10.63 11.42 1.35
C THR A 56 9.24 10.83 1.08
N THR A 57 9.15 9.91 0.13
CA THR A 57 7.90 9.28 -0.28
C THR A 57 7.94 7.78 -0.01
N CYS A 58 6.87 7.24 0.58
CA CYS A 58 6.67 5.82 0.76
C CYS A 58 6.48 5.12 -0.59
N ARG A 59 7.19 4.01 -0.80
CA ARG A 59 7.14 3.19 -2.01
C ARG A 59 6.54 1.81 -1.78
N GLU A 60 5.95 1.55 -0.61
CA GLU A 60 5.37 0.24 -0.25
C GLU A 60 4.05 -0.07 -0.99
N CYS A 61 3.42 0.95 -1.56
CA CYS A 61 2.23 0.82 -2.41
C CYS A 61 2.02 2.06 -3.27
N ALA A 62 1.00 2.01 -4.14
CA ALA A 62 0.67 3.08 -5.08
C ALA A 62 0.13 4.36 -4.44
N ALA A 63 -0.15 4.39 -3.13
CA ALA A 63 -0.68 5.57 -2.45
C ALA A 63 0.30 6.75 -2.39
N GLY A 64 1.63 6.48 -2.45
CA GLY A 64 2.65 7.53 -2.49
C GLY A 64 2.62 8.46 -1.28
N CYS A 65 2.43 7.92 -0.07
CA CYS A 65 2.36 8.70 1.16
C CYS A 65 3.68 9.42 1.45
N GLY A 66 3.61 10.66 1.92
CA GLY A 66 4.79 11.39 2.38
C GLY A 66 5.30 10.85 3.71
N LEU A 67 6.60 10.65 3.77
CA LEU A 67 7.33 10.21 4.95
C LEU A 67 8.24 11.31 5.49
N ILE A 68 8.42 11.30 6.79
CA ILE A 68 9.57 11.88 7.47
C ILE A 68 10.40 10.71 8.01
N MET A 69 11.57 10.54 7.42
CA MET A 69 12.52 9.51 7.84
C MET A 69 13.47 10.10 8.88
N ARG A 70 13.40 9.60 10.09
CA ARG A 70 14.36 9.94 11.14
C ARG A 70 15.59 9.08 10.97
N THR A 71 16.76 9.73 10.91
CA THR A 71 18.06 9.07 10.91
C THR A 71 18.85 9.43 12.15
N PHE A 72 19.71 8.55 12.57
CA PHE A 72 20.68 8.77 13.63
C PHE A 72 22.02 8.23 13.17
N GLU A 73 23.03 9.08 13.15
CA GLU A 73 24.37 8.74 12.64
C GLU A 73 24.34 8.07 11.26
N GLY A 74 23.54 8.64 10.34
CA GLY A 74 23.38 8.13 8.98
C GLY A 74 22.49 6.89 8.85
N ARG A 75 22.00 6.32 9.95
CA ARG A 75 21.12 5.16 9.94
C ARG A 75 19.65 5.57 10.04
N ALA A 76 18.83 5.10 9.13
CA ALA A 76 17.37 5.26 9.22
C ALA A 76 16.83 4.42 10.39
N ILE A 77 16.14 5.06 11.32
CA ILE A 77 15.67 4.42 12.56
C ILE A 77 14.16 4.43 12.70
N LYS A 78 13.47 5.39 12.07
CA LYS A 78 12.01 5.50 12.16
C LYS A 78 11.43 6.20 10.94
N ALA A 79 10.33 5.66 10.44
CA ALA A 79 9.48 6.31 9.45
C ALA A 79 8.23 6.88 10.12
N GLU A 80 7.90 8.13 9.86
CA GLU A 80 6.70 8.81 10.32
C GLU A 80 5.99 9.45 9.14
N GLY A 81 4.68 9.68 9.27
CA GLY A 81 3.94 10.37 8.21
C GLY A 81 4.27 11.86 8.18
N ASN A 82 4.44 12.43 6.99
CA ASN A 82 4.67 13.85 6.81
C ASN A 82 3.34 14.64 7.00
N PRO A 83 3.25 15.53 8.00
CA PRO A 83 2.03 16.30 8.26
C PRO A 83 1.64 17.24 7.13
N GLN A 84 2.61 17.71 6.36
CA GLN A 84 2.40 18.63 5.24
C GLN A 84 2.00 17.93 3.94
N HIS A 85 2.10 16.60 3.87
CA HIS A 85 1.77 15.87 2.66
C HIS A 85 0.25 15.78 2.45
N PRO A 86 -0.29 16.13 1.27
CA PRO A 86 -1.74 16.27 1.05
C PRO A 86 -2.51 14.96 1.18
N VAL A 87 -1.90 13.83 0.83
CA VAL A 87 -2.54 12.51 0.84
C VAL A 87 -2.68 11.98 2.26
N ASN A 88 -1.59 11.85 3.00
CA ASN A 88 -1.58 11.17 4.30
C ASN A 88 -1.63 12.10 5.52
N ARG A 89 -1.31 13.40 5.38
CA ARG A 89 -1.43 14.43 6.43
C ARG A 89 -0.93 13.94 7.80
N GLY A 90 0.30 13.44 7.84
CA GLY A 90 0.94 12.97 9.07
C GLY A 90 0.59 11.56 9.52
N LYS A 91 -0.33 10.86 8.84
CA LYS A 91 -0.66 9.47 9.17
C LYS A 91 0.17 8.51 8.32
N LEU A 92 0.36 7.30 8.83
CA LEU A 92 1.09 6.25 8.12
C LEU A 92 0.48 4.89 8.46
N CYS A 93 0.40 4.02 7.46
CA CYS A 93 -0.09 2.66 7.64
C CYS A 93 1.03 1.73 8.16
N PRO A 94 0.71 0.54 8.66
CA PRO A 94 1.74 -0.40 9.14
C PRO A 94 2.84 -0.70 8.13
N ARG A 95 2.52 -0.84 6.84
CA ARG A 95 3.52 -1.06 5.76
C ARG A 95 4.52 0.08 5.68
N GLY A 96 4.04 1.33 5.71
CA GLY A 96 4.91 2.50 5.69
C GLY A 96 5.75 2.64 6.98
N LEU A 97 5.19 2.32 8.15
CA LEU A 97 5.92 2.33 9.42
C LEU A 97 7.05 1.30 9.44
N THR A 98 6.82 0.12 8.84
CA THR A 98 7.80 -0.98 8.79
C THR A 98 8.76 -0.90 7.61
N SER A 99 8.62 0.08 6.72
CA SER A 99 9.49 0.22 5.52
C SER A 99 10.99 0.29 5.86
N VAL A 100 11.34 0.82 7.04
CA VAL A 100 12.71 0.85 7.55
C VAL A 100 13.31 -0.57 7.69
N GLN A 101 12.48 -1.57 8.01
CA GLN A 101 12.95 -2.95 8.18
C GLN A 101 13.48 -3.53 6.87
N GLY A 102 12.89 -3.15 5.74
CA GLY A 102 13.36 -3.56 4.41
C GLY A 102 14.79 -3.09 4.09
N LEU A 103 15.22 -1.94 4.64
CA LEU A 103 16.58 -1.43 4.45
C LEU A 103 17.63 -2.31 5.15
N TYR A 104 17.27 -2.93 6.27
CA TYR A 104 18.17 -3.69 7.13
C TYR A 104 17.88 -5.20 7.12
N ASN A 105 17.06 -5.65 6.18
CA ASN A 105 16.79 -7.06 5.98
C ASN A 105 18.12 -7.77 5.61
N PRO A 106 18.54 -8.81 6.33
CA PRO A 106 19.77 -9.55 6.03
C PRO A 106 19.76 -10.21 4.65
N ASP A 107 18.58 -10.55 4.13
CA ASP A 107 18.43 -11.17 2.81
C ASP A 107 18.41 -10.14 1.67
N ARG A 108 18.52 -8.84 1.99
CA ARG A 108 18.56 -7.79 0.98
C ARG A 108 19.81 -7.94 0.10
N ILE A 109 19.63 -7.86 -1.23
CA ILE A 109 20.72 -7.83 -2.20
C ILE A 109 21.59 -6.60 -1.93
N GLN A 110 22.86 -6.81 -1.65
CA GLN A 110 23.82 -5.76 -1.25
C GLN A 110 24.69 -5.28 -2.43
N ALA A 111 24.86 -6.12 -3.45
CA ALA A 111 25.72 -5.86 -4.60
C ALA A 111 25.05 -6.36 -5.89
N PRO A 112 25.49 -5.89 -7.06
CA PRO A 112 25.08 -6.49 -8.31
C PRO A 112 25.41 -7.98 -8.35
N ARG A 113 24.55 -8.78 -8.96
CA ARG A 113 24.70 -10.23 -9.01
C ARG A 113 24.57 -10.76 -10.43
N LYS A 114 25.42 -11.69 -10.78
CA LYS A 114 25.38 -12.41 -12.04
C LYS A 114 25.01 -13.86 -11.80
N ALA A 115 24.07 -14.39 -12.55
CA ALA A 115 23.79 -15.83 -12.50
C ALA A 115 24.97 -16.63 -13.06
N ALA A 116 25.39 -17.69 -12.39
CA ALA A 116 26.45 -18.59 -12.86
C ALA A 116 26.05 -19.32 -14.15
N GLY A 117 24.74 -19.45 -14.41
CA GLY A 117 24.15 -19.97 -15.63
C GLY A 117 22.63 -19.80 -15.57
N ARG A 118 21.97 -19.79 -16.73
CA ARG A 118 20.51 -19.65 -16.81
C ARG A 118 19.83 -20.81 -16.07
N GLY A 119 19.00 -20.49 -15.09
CA GLY A 119 18.25 -21.48 -14.31
C GLY A 119 19.06 -22.21 -13.24
N SER A 120 20.35 -21.86 -13.03
CA SER A 120 21.20 -22.52 -12.01
C SER A 120 20.78 -22.25 -10.57
N GLY A 121 20.06 -21.16 -10.31
CA GLY A 121 19.80 -20.69 -8.94
C GLY A 121 21.02 -20.13 -8.22
N ASN A 122 22.22 -20.26 -8.78
CA ASN A 122 23.46 -19.79 -8.20
C ASN A 122 23.81 -18.41 -8.72
N PHE A 123 24.09 -17.47 -7.80
CA PHE A 123 24.47 -16.10 -8.12
C PHE A 123 25.82 -15.78 -7.49
N ILE A 124 26.63 -15.04 -8.24
CA ILE A 124 27.91 -14.49 -7.79
C ILE A 124 27.81 -12.97 -7.73
N ASP A 125 28.35 -12.38 -6.70
CA ASP A 125 28.44 -10.93 -6.58
C ASP A 125 29.50 -10.42 -7.54
N ILE A 126 29.22 -9.34 -8.27
CA ILE A 126 30.13 -8.71 -9.24
C ILE A 126 30.31 -7.22 -8.91
N PRO A 127 31.41 -6.60 -9.32
CA PRO A 127 31.61 -5.17 -9.18
C PRO A 127 30.59 -4.36 -10.00
N TRP A 128 30.31 -3.15 -9.55
CA TRP A 128 29.40 -2.23 -10.28
C TRP A 128 29.90 -1.92 -11.71
N ASP A 129 31.19 -1.77 -11.92
CA ASP A 129 31.75 -1.49 -13.26
C ASP A 129 31.48 -2.64 -14.24
N GLU A 130 31.58 -3.89 -13.79
CA GLU A 130 31.24 -5.06 -14.60
C GLU A 130 29.73 -5.08 -14.89
N ALA A 131 28.89 -4.79 -13.87
CA ALA A 131 27.45 -4.77 -14.04
C ALA A 131 27.00 -3.70 -15.04
N LEU A 132 27.54 -2.48 -14.92
CA LEU A 132 27.22 -1.36 -15.79
C LEU A 132 27.68 -1.59 -17.23
N SER A 133 28.91 -2.09 -17.43
CA SER A 133 29.41 -2.41 -18.76
C SER A 133 28.64 -3.53 -19.42
N THR A 134 28.24 -4.56 -18.67
CA THR A 134 27.40 -5.64 -19.18
C THR A 134 26.02 -5.12 -19.59
N ALA A 135 25.39 -4.29 -18.75
CA ALA A 135 24.08 -3.69 -19.06
C ALA A 135 24.16 -2.77 -20.28
N SER A 136 25.20 -1.93 -20.38
CA SER A 136 25.43 -1.05 -21.52
C SER A 136 25.59 -1.82 -22.82
N ASN A 137 26.36 -2.90 -22.81
CA ASN A 137 26.56 -3.75 -24.00
C ASN A 137 25.25 -4.43 -24.44
N LEU A 138 24.44 -4.92 -23.47
CA LEU A 138 23.15 -5.53 -23.78
C LEU A 138 22.14 -4.51 -24.33
N LEU A 139 22.09 -3.30 -23.78
CA LEU A 139 21.21 -2.23 -24.24
C LEU A 139 21.65 -1.62 -25.56
N GLY A 140 22.95 -1.69 -25.91
CA GLY A 140 23.50 -1.26 -27.18
C GLY A 140 23.33 -2.24 -28.33
N GLY A 141 22.73 -3.40 -28.08
CA GLY A 141 22.42 -4.40 -29.10
C GLY A 141 21.18 -4.08 -29.94
N ASP A 142 20.52 -5.12 -30.48
CA ASP A 142 19.28 -4.94 -31.24
C ASP A 142 18.17 -4.37 -30.35
N PRO A 143 17.65 -3.18 -30.62
CA PRO A 143 16.60 -2.57 -29.80
C PRO A 143 15.30 -3.39 -29.73
N ALA A 144 15.00 -4.18 -30.78
CA ALA A 144 13.81 -5.02 -30.80
C ALA A 144 13.88 -6.18 -29.78
N GLY A 145 15.09 -6.55 -29.36
CA GLY A 145 15.32 -7.55 -28.31
C GLY A 145 15.26 -6.99 -26.86
N VAL A 146 15.07 -5.68 -26.69
CA VAL A 146 15.03 -5.03 -25.38
C VAL A 146 13.60 -4.81 -24.93
N ALA A 147 13.25 -5.29 -23.74
CA ALA A 147 11.95 -5.05 -23.12
C ALA A 147 12.10 -4.53 -21.68
N PHE A 148 11.41 -3.45 -21.36
CA PHE A 148 11.33 -2.92 -20.00
C PHE A 148 10.01 -3.33 -19.34
N LEU A 149 10.11 -4.16 -18.30
CA LEU A 149 8.99 -4.52 -17.44
C LEU A 149 9.09 -3.73 -16.14
N LEU A 150 8.21 -2.76 -15.97
CA LEU A 150 8.20 -1.88 -14.81
C LEU A 150 7.13 -2.35 -13.82
N GLY A 151 7.54 -2.61 -12.58
CA GLY A 151 6.62 -2.73 -11.47
C GLY A 151 5.96 -1.36 -11.18
N TYR A 152 5.44 -1.18 -9.96
CA TYR A 152 4.90 0.12 -9.59
C TYR A 152 6.00 1.19 -9.60
N GLN A 153 5.84 2.15 -10.48
CA GLN A 153 6.69 3.34 -10.58
C GLN A 153 5.82 4.60 -10.71
N PRO A 154 6.27 5.74 -10.16
CA PRO A 154 5.62 7.03 -10.40
C PRO A 154 5.63 7.36 -11.90
N ASP A 155 4.64 8.12 -12.34
CA ASP A 155 4.47 8.43 -13.76
C ASP A 155 5.71 9.08 -14.38
N HIS A 156 6.37 10.01 -13.67
CA HIS A 156 7.60 10.66 -14.17
C HIS A 156 8.75 9.66 -14.47
N LEU A 157 8.86 8.56 -13.70
CA LEU A 157 9.87 7.54 -13.98
C LEU A 157 9.45 6.65 -15.16
N TYR A 158 8.16 6.37 -15.28
CA TYR A 158 7.63 5.66 -16.44
C TYR A 158 7.85 6.48 -17.72
N ASP A 159 7.56 7.78 -17.70
CA ASP A 159 7.73 8.67 -18.83
C ASP A 159 9.21 8.77 -19.24
N LEU A 160 10.13 8.86 -18.26
CA LEU A 160 11.57 8.80 -18.53
C LEU A 160 11.98 7.51 -19.24
N VAL A 161 11.51 6.35 -18.78
CA VAL A 161 11.82 5.06 -19.43
C VAL A 161 11.20 4.99 -20.83
N LYS A 162 10.00 5.56 -21.01
CA LYS A 162 9.35 5.66 -22.33
C LYS A 162 10.16 6.52 -23.30
N GLU A 163 10.70 7.63 -22.84
CA GLU A 163 11.60 8.49 -23.65
C GLU A 163 12.88 7.72 -24.03
N ILE A 164 13.49 7.02 -23.07
CA ILE A 164 14.67 6.19 -23.32
C ILE A 164 14.38 5.11 -24.36
N THR A 165 13.30 4.36 -24.20
CA THR A 165 12.94 3.30 -25.16
C THR A 165 12.65 3.86 -26.56
N ALA A 166 11.97 5.01 -26.65
CA ALA A 166 11.74 5.69 -27.91
C ALA A 166 13.05 6.14 -28.58
N ALA A 167 13.99 6.72 -27.81
CA ALA A 167 15.31 7.11 -28.32
C ALA A 167 16.17 5.94 -28.80
N MET A 168 16.01 4.76 -28.17
CA MET A 168 16.67 3.52 -28.56
C MET A 168 16.01 2.83 -29.76
N GLY A 169 14.79 3.18 -30.12
CA GLY A 169 13.97 2.41 -31.08
C GLY A 169 13.44 1.08 -30.50
N ALA A 170 13.43 0.95 -29.17
CA ALA A 170 12.95 -0.23 -28.47
C ALA A 170 11.41 -0.18 -28.24
N PRO A 171 10.75 -1.32 -27.97
CA PRO A 171 9.34 -1.35 -27.61
C PRO A 171 9.04 -0.50 -26.36
N ALA A 172 7.84 0.09 -26.32
CA ALA A 172 7.41 0.87 -25.16
C ALA A 172 7.42 0.03 -23.87
N PRO A 173 7.75 0.64 -22.71
CA PRO A 173 7.80 -0.09 -21.45
C PRO A 173 6.43 -0.61 -21.06
N VAL A 174 6.39 -1.82 -20.51
CA VAL A 174 5.17 -2.47 -19.99
C VAL A 174 5.09 -2.21 -18.49
N ARG A 175 3.93 -1.74 -18.02
CA ARG A 175 3.64 -1.65 -16.57
C ARG A 175 3.03 -2.96 -16.09
N TYR A 176 3.55 -3.48 -15.00
CA TYR A 176 3.02 -4.65 -14.33
C TYR A 176 2.74 -4.35 -12.86
N GLY A 177 1.53 -4.60 -12.42
CA GLY A 177 1.12 -4.46 -11.03
C GLY A 177 0.63 -5.78 -10.47
N ALA A 178 1.41 -6.43 -9.61
CA ALA A 178 1.11 -7.74 -9.03
C ALA A 178 -0.24 -7.83 -8.28
N LEU A 179 -0.85 -6.70 -7.93
CA LEU A 179 -2.12 -6.62 -7.21
C LEU A 179 -3.23 -5.94 -8.05
N GLY A 180 -3.08 -5.88 -9.35
CA GLY A 180 -4.07 -5.22 -10.23
C GLY A 180 -4.20 -3.70 -10.00
N MET A 181 -3.27 -3.09 -9.28
CA MET A 181 -3.36 -1.68 -8.88
C MET A 181 -3.27 -0.72 -10.07
N PHE A 182 -2.58 -1.12 -11.13
CA PHE A 182 -2.46 -0.30 -12.34
C PHE A 182 -3.67 -0.43 -13.25
N GLU A 183 -4.18 -1.64 -13.42
CA GLU A 183 -5.38 -1.91 -14.19
C GLU A 183 -6.58 -1.18 -13.59
N ALA A 184 -6.72 -1.20 -12.26
CA ALA A 184 -7.77 -0.44 -11.57
C ALA A 184 -7.64 1.06 -11.80
N ARG A 185 -6.44 1.64 -11.79
CA ARG A 185 -6.23 3.07 -12.08
C ARG A 185 -6.53 3.40 -13.52
N ALA A 186 -6.04 2.64 -14.47
CA ALA A 186 -6.32 2.85 -15.88
C ALA A 186 -7.82 2.75 -16.18
N THR A 187 -8.50 1.76 -15.61
CA THR A 187 -9.95 1.59 -15.74
C THR A 187 -10.70 2.77 -15.14
N LEU A 188 -10.28 3.28 -13.97
CA LEU A 188 -10.90 4.43 -13.34
C LEU A 188 -10.68 5.72 -14.14
N ILE A 189 -9.49 5.92 -14.69
CA ILE A 189 -9.18 7.08 -15.55
C ILE A 189 -10.05 7.04 -16.80
N GLU A 190 -10.18 5.88 -17.43
CA GLU A 190 -11.03 5.72 -18.62
C GLU A 190 -12.50 5.90 -18.28
N ALA A 191 -12.99 5.33 -17.18
CA ALA A 191 -14.36 5.55 -16.70
C ALA A 191 -14.63 7.04 -16.42
N THR A 192 -13.67 7.74 -15.80
CA THR A 192 -13.76 9.18 -15.55
C THR A 192 -13.80 9.97 -16.86
N ARG A 193 -12.98 9.61 -17.83
CA ARG A 193 -12.99 10.22 -19.16
C ARG A 193 -14.34 10.05 -19.87
N GLN A 194 -14.93 8.87 -19.78
CA GLN A 194 -16.23 8.57 -20.39
C GLN A 194 -17.38 9.33 -19.70
N THR A 195 -17.31 9.52 -18.40
CA THR A 195 -18.39 10.15 -17.62
C THR A 195 -18.29 11.67 -17.54
N THR A 196 -17.07 12.23 -17.50
CA THR A 196 -16.82 13.66 -17.30
C THR A 196 -16.17 14.35 -18.48
N GLY A 197 -15.74 13.62 -19.50
CA GLY A 197 -14.96 14.13 -20.64
C GLY A 197 -13.49 14.43 -20.33
N THR A 198 -13.05 14.27 -19.07
CA THR A 198 -11.67 14.58 -18.64
C THR A 198 -10.98 13.33 -18.13
N ALA A 199 -9.81 13.01 -18.69
CA ALA A 199 -8.98 11.92 -18.18
C ALA A 199 -8.31 12.32 -16.85
N GLY A 200 -8.59 11.57 -15.80
CA GLY A 200 -8.02 11.81 -14.48
C GLY A 200 -8.42 10.75 -13.48
N LEU A 201 -7.59 10.54 -12.46
CA LEU A 201 -7.93 9.64 -11.38
C LEU A 201 -8.93 10.33 -10.43
N PRO A 202 -10.15 9.79 -10.23
CA PRO A 202 -11.14 10.42 -9.38
C PRO A 202 -10.75 10.33 -7.91
N PHE A 203 -11.12 11.34 -7.15
CA PHE A 203 -11.08 11.30 -5.69
C PHE A 203 -12.51 11.23 -5.15
N PHE A 204 -12.79 10.23 -4.32
CA PHE A 204 -14.10 10.04 -3.71
C PHE A 204 -14.08 10.62 -2.29
N ASP A 205 -14.80 11.73 -2.08
CA ASP A 205 -14.91 12.34 -0.76
C ASP A 205 -15.93 11.61 0.12
N LEU A 206 -15.49 10.54 0.76
CA LEU A 206 -16.32 9.75 1.67
C LEU A 206 -16.79 10.58 2.88
N GLY A 207 -16.01 11.57 3.29
CA GLY A 207 -16.32 12.37 4.47
C GLY A 207 -17.53 13.29 4.31
N SER A 208 -17.87 13.64 3.07
CA SER A 208 -19.02 14.49 2.73
C SER A 208 -20.27 13.68 2.39
N ALA A 209 -20.18 12.35 2.26
CA ALA A 209 -21.29 11.49 1.92
C ALA A 209 -22.15 11.14 3.15
N ASP A 210 -23.45 10.95 2.92
CA ASP A 210 -24.38 10.39 3.92
C ASP A 210 -24.46 8.87 3.80
N VAL A 211 -24.40 8.35 2.56
CA VAL A 211 -24.44 6.92 2.24
C VAL A 211 -23.36 6.62 1.22
N VAL A 212 -22.63 5.54 1.43
CA VAL A 212 -21.60 5.03 0.52
C VAL A 212 -21.95 3.61 0.12
N PHE A 213 -22.06 3.36 -1.19
CA PHE A 213 -22.08 2.01 -1.75
C PHE A 213 -20.70 1.67 -2.31
N SER A 214 -20.11 0.60 -1.81
CA SER A 214 -18.80 0.10 -2.26
C SER A 214 -18.98 -1.20 -3.03
N PHE A 215 -18.53 -1.21 -4.28
CA PHE A 215 -18.60 -2.36 -5.18
C PHE A 215 -17.20 -2.91 -5.42
N GLY A 216 -16.78 -3.88 -4.60
CA GLY A 216 -15.48 -4.52 -4.68
C GLY A 216 -14.28 -3.63 -4.38
N ALA A 217 -14.49 -2.40 -3.92
CA ALA A 217 -13.42 -1.44 -3.64
C ALA A 217 -12.90 -1.57 -2.21
N ASN A 218 -11.78 -2.27 -2.03
CA ASN A 218 -11.08 -2.43 -0.74
C ASN A 218 -10.38 -1.14 -0.31
N PHE A 219 -11.12 -0.05 -0.16
CA PHE A 219 -10.54 1.27 0.04
C PHE A 219 -9.86 1.47 1.41
N LEU A 220 -10.12 0.60 2.38
CA LEU A 220 -9.42 0.60 3.67
C LEU A 220 -8.16 -0.28 3.69
N GLU A 221 -7.94 -1.12 2.67
CA GLU A 221 -6.80 -2.06 2.61
C GLU A 221 -5.80 -1.73 1.50
N THR A 222 -6.25 -1.81 0.24
CA THR A 222 -5.35 -1.84 -0.92
C THR A 222 -5.73 -0.88 -2.04
N TRP A 223 -6.97 -0.43 -2.10
CA TRP A 223 -7.46 0.32 -3.24
C TRP A 223 -7.01 1.80 -3.19
N LEU A 224 -6.35 2.27 -4.23
CA LEU A 224 -5.85 3.63 -4.46
C LEU A 224 -4.99 4.18 -3.29
N SER A 225 -5.62 4.78 -2.30
CA SER A 225 -4.97 5.37 -1.12
C SER A 225 -5.71 4.99 0.17
N PRO A 226 -5.43 3.80 0.73
CA PRO A 226 -6.12 3.33 1.94
C PRO A 226 -6.10 4.36 3.08
N LEU A 227 -5.01 5.10 3.20
CA LEU A 227 -4.84 6.06 4.29
C LEU A 227 -5.71 7.32 4.12
N ALA A 228 -5.83 7.84 2.89
CA ALA A 228 -6.72 8.95 2.61
C ALA A 228 -8.18 8.55 2.80
N TYR A 229 -8.55 7.36 2.31
CA TYR A 229 -9.91 6.84 2.45
C TYR A 229 -10.25 6.42 3.89
N SER A 230 -9.30 5.90 4.67
CA SER A 230 -9.51 5.65 6.11
C SER A 230 -9.84 6.94 6.87
N ARG A 231 -9.22 8.06 6.49
CA ARG A 231 -9.56 9.35 7.07
C ARG A 231 -10.95 9.81 6.63
N GLY A 232 -11.27 9.69 5.33
CA GLY A 232 -12.61 9.98 4.81
C GLY A 232 -13.68 9.14 5.48
N TYR A 233 -13.42 7.84 5.66
CA TYR A 233 -14.28 6.93 6.41
C TYR A 233 -14.43 7.34 7.88
N GLY A 234 -13.34 7.75 8.55
CA GLY A 234 -13.41 8.28 9.91
C GLY A 234 -14.34 9.50 10.00
N ASN A 235 -14.26 10.42 9.05
CA ASN A 235 -15.16 11.58 8.98
C ASN A 235 -16.63 11.19 8.73
N LEU A 236 -16.86 10.23 7.83
CA LEU A 236 -18.19 9.65 7.57
C LEU A 236 -18.81 9.07 8.86
N ARG A 237 -17.98 8.39 9.68
CA ARG A 237 -18.43 7.72 10.90
C ARG A 237 -18.55 8.63 12.11
N GLN A 238 -17.75 9.67 12.22
CA GLN A 238 -17.82 10.62 13.33
C GLN A 238 -19.13 11.40 13.33
N GLY A 239 -19.63 11.74 12.14
CA GLY A 239 -20.92 12.35 11.94
C GLY A 239 -21.12 13.71 12.63
N LYS A 240 -22.25 14.30 12.39
CA LYS A 240 -22.85 15.36 13.22
C LYS A 240 -23.77 14.68 14.24
N LEU A 241 -24.03 15.33 15.35
CA LEU A 241 -24.94 14.81 16.38
C LEU A 241 -26.25 14.31 15.73
N GLY A 242 -26.60 13.04 15.95
CA GLY A 242 -27.77 12.41 15.34
C GLY A 242 -27.64 11.97 13.88
N LYS A 243 -26.48 12.17 13.23
CA LYS A 243 -26.25 11.79 11.84
C LYS A 243 -24.92 11.07 11.67
N ARG A 244 -24.99 9.76 11.51
CA ARG A 244 -23.84 8.90 11.19
C ARG A 244 -23.99 8.44 9.74
N GLY A 245 -22.90 8.57 8.95
CA GLY A 245 -22.91 8.05 7.60
C GLY A 245 -23.03 6.52 7.54
N TYR A 246 -23.60 6.01 6.46
CA TYR A 246 -23.92 4.61 6.25
C TYR A 246 -23.07 4.01 5.13
N LEU A 247 -22.51 2.84 5.33
CA LEU A 247 -21.69 2.12 4.35
C LEU A 247 -22.30 0.76 4.03
N VAL A 248 -22.60 0.53 2.77
CA VAL A 248 -22.95 -0.80 2.24
C VAL A 248 -21.83 -1.30 1.35
N SER A 249 -21.36 -2.50 1.59
CA SER A 249 -20.28 -3.11 0.81
C SER A 249 -20.78 -4.35 0.06
N PHE A 250 -20.58 -4.35 -1.25
CA PHE A 250 -20.88 -5.45 -2.15
C PHE A 250 -19.55 -6.10 -2.56
N GLU A 251 -19.20 -7.22 -1.94
CA GLU A 251 -17.94 -7.93 -2.17
C GLU A 251 -18.11 -9.44 -2.05
N ALA A 252 -17.37 -10.18 -2.86
CA ALA A 252 -17.40 -11.64 -2.85
C ALA A 252 -16.76 -12.24 -1.59
N ARG A 253 -15.84 -11.51 -0.94
CA ARG A 253 -15.19 -11.89 0.32
C ARG A 253 -15.26 -10.75 1.33
N GLN A 254 -15.31 -11.09 2.60
CA GLN A 254 -15.23 -10.07 3.64
C GLN A 254 -13.82 -9.51 3.76
N SER A 255 -13.66 -8.24 3.38
CA SER A 255 -12.44 -7.44 3.52
C SER A 255 -12.47 -6.59 4.79
N VAL A 256 -11.41 -5.81 5.05
CA VAL A 256 -11.46 -4.79 6.12
C VAL A 256 -12.56 -3.77 5.84
N THR A 257 -12.78 -3.40 4.58
CA THR A 257 -13.83 -2.45 4.19
C THR A 257 -15.23 -3.01 4.49
N SER A 258 -15.51 -4.21 4.04
CA SER A 258 -16.80 -4.87 4.31
C SER A 258 -16.97 -5.28 5.78
N GLY A 259 -15.87 -5.62 6.47
CA GLY A 259 -15.90 -5.97 7.90
C GLY A 259 -16.28 -4.81 8.83
N VAL A 260 -16.16 -3.56 8.36
CA VAL A 260 -16.57 -2.34 9.11
C VAL A 260 -17.78 -1.65 8.47
N ALA A 261 -18.36 -2.22 7.42
CA ALA A 261 -19.58 -1.75 6.80
C ALA A 261 -20.81 -1.92 7.74
N ASP A 262 -21.84 -1.12 7.54
CA ASP A 262 -23.12 -1.33 8.22
C ASP A 262 -23.83 -2.56 7.64
N GLU A 263 -23.69 -2.76 6.33
CA GLU A 263 -24.15 -3.97 5.64
C GLU A 263 -23.08 -4.48 4.70
N TRP A 264 -22.82 -5.77 4.77
CA TRP A 264 -22.05 -6.50 3.79
C TRP A 264 -22.96 -7.46 3.03
N ILE A 265 -23.04 -7.27 1.73
CA ILE A 265 -23.84 -8.09 0.83
C ILE A 265 -22.84 -8.90 -0.02
N PRO A 266 -22.74 -10.22 0.22
CA PRO A 266 -21.89 -11.07 -0.59
C PRO A 266 -22.43 -11.14 -2.02
N VAL A 267 -21.55 -11.06 -3.00
CA VAL A 267 -21.89 -11.14 -4.42
C VAL A 267 -20.97 -12.12 -5.12
N ILE A 268 -21.42 -12.69 -6.24
CA ILE A 268 -20.56 -13.55 -7.06
C ILE A 268 -19.38 -12.74 -7.59
N PRO A 269 -18.13 -13.26 -7.51
CA PRO A 269 -16.97 -12.55 -8.03
C PRO A 269 -17.15 -12.10 -9.48
N GLY A 270 -16.94 -10.79 -9.73
CA GLY A 270 -17.11 -10.18 -11.06
C GLY A 270 -18.52 -9.68 -11.37
N SER A 271 -19.51 -9.90 -10.48
CA SER A 271 -20.86 -9.37 -10.65
C SER A 271 -21.07 -7.98 -10.04
N GLU A 272 -20.08 -7.41 -9.39
CA GLU A 272 -20.18 -6.10 -8.69
C GLU A 272 -20.67 -4.98 -9.63
N GLY A 273 -20.21 -4.99 -10.88
CA GLY A 273 -20.66 -4.03 -11.91
C GLY A 273 -22.13 -4.22 -12.30
N LEU A 274 -22.63 -5.45 -12.29
CA LEU A 274 -24.03 -5.76 -12.57
C LEU A 274 -24.92 -5.26 -11.42
N VAL A 275 -24.52 -5.50 -10.18
CA VAL A 275 -25.21 -5.03 -8.97
C VAL A 275 -25.25 -3.48 -8.97
N ALA A 276 -24.14 -2.81 -9.29
CA ALA A 276 -24.08 -1.37 -9.37
C ALA A 276 -25.07 -0.81 -10.41
N LYS A 277 -25.16 -1.43 -11.60
CA LYS A 277 -26.14 -1.05 -12.64
C LYS A 277 -27.57 -1.27 -12.18
N ALA A 278 -27.87 -2.39 -11.51
CA ALA A 278 -29.19 -2.70 -10.99
C ALA A 278 -29.65 -1.65 -9.96
N ILE A 279 -28.77 -1.32 -9.01
CA ILE A 279 -29.04 -0.28 -8.00
C ILE A 279 -29.23 1.08 -8.66
N GLY A 280 -28.39 1.44 -9.62
CA GLY A 280 -28.52 2.70 -10.37
C GLY A 280 -29.85 2.81 -11.12
N ARG A 281 -30.32 1.72 -11.75
CA ARG A 281 -31.62 1.65 -12.40
C ARG A 281 -32.77 1.82 -11.39
N LEU A 282 -32.74 1.08 -10.28
CA LEU A 282 -33.75 1.19 -9.22
C LEU A 282 -33.80 2.59 -8.61
N ALA A 283 -32.66 3.19 -8.35
CA ALA A 283 -32.58 4.56 -7.82
C ALA A 283 -33.21 5.57 -8.79
N ALA A 284 -32.95 5.45 -10.09
CA ALA A 284 -33.58 6.30 -11.11
C ALA A 284 -35.09 6.11 -11.14
N GLN A 285 -35.60 4.88 -11.06
CA GLN A 285 -37.02 4.57 -11.01
C GLN A 285 -37.72 5.18 -9.77
N ILE A 286 -37.14 4.99 -8.60
CA ILE A 286 -37.69 5.48 -7.31
C ILE A 286 -37.78 7.01 -7.30
N ASN A 287 -36.78 7.68 -7.85
CA ASN A 287 -36.73 9.15 -7.89
C ASN A 287 -37.51 9.76 -9.08
N GLY A 288 -38.19 8.96 -9.89
CA GLY A 288 -38.90 9.43 -11.09
C GLY A 288 -37.98 10.01 -12.16
N GLY A 289 -36.69 9.69 -12.11
CA GLY A 289 -35.69 10.14 -13.08
C GLY A 289 -35.66 9.32 -14.34
N THR A 290 -34.97 9.82 -15.36
CA THR A 290 -34.72 9.08 -16.61
C THR A 290 -33.71 7.96 -16.34
N ILE A 291 -34.08 6.74 -16.75
CA ILE A 291 -33.13 5.59 -16.67
C ILE A 291 -32.05 5.83 -17.72
N PRO A 292 -30.76 5.87 -17.33
CA PRO A 292 -29.66 5.97 -18.29
C PRO A 292 -29.72 4.82 -19.31
N THR A 293 -29.41 5.12 -20.56
CA THR A 293 -29.41 4.11 -21.66
C THR A 293 -28.53 2.89 -21.33
N ALA A 294 -27.42 3.10 -20.62
CA ALA A 294 -26.53 2.01 -20.17
C ALA A 294 -27.21 0.98 -19.23
N PHE A 295 -28.39 1.31 -18.68
CA PHE A 295 -29.14 0.46 -17.74
C PHE A 295 -30.54 0.11 -18.27
N ALA A 296 -30.94 0.67 -19.42
CA ALA A 296 -32.31 0.57 -19.93
C ALA A 296 -32.76 -0.88 -20.18
N ASP A 297 -31.85 -1.67 -20.74
CA ASP A 297 -32.12 -3.06 -21.14
C ASP A 297 -31.75 -4.09 -20.04
N LEU A 298 -31.41 -3.64 -18.84
CA LEU A 298 -31.02 -4.53 -17.75
C LEU A 298 -32.24 -5.27 -17.20
N ASP A 299 -32.27 -6.59 -17.31
CA ASP A 299 -33.25 -7.41 -16.60
C ASP A 299 -32.83 -7.53 -15.12
N LEU A 300 -33.63 -6.91 -14.24
CA LEU A 300 -33.36 -6.91 -12.79
C LEU A 300 -33.48 -8.31 -12.17
N ALA A 301 -34.41 -9.14 -12.66
CA ALA A 301 -34.56 -10.50 -12.13
C ALA A 301 -33.35 -11.37 -12.52
N GLN A 302 -32.91 -11.26 -13.77
CA GLN A 302 -31.68 -11.91 -14.23
C GLN A 302 -30.45 -11.37 -13.53
N ALA A 303 -30.37 -10.05 -13.28
CA ALA A 303 -29.26 -9.45 -12.55
C ALA A 303 -29.16 -9.98 -11.12
N VAL A 304 -30.27 -10.13 -10.39
CA VAL A 304 -30.31 -10.73 -9.06
C VAL A 304 -29.86 -12.20 -9.12
N GLN A 305 -30.34 -12.96 -10.07
CA GLN A 305 -29.97 -14.37 -10.21
C GLN A 305 -28.47 -14.55 -10.54
N GLN A 306 -27.89 -13.66 -11.33
CA GLN A 306 -26.47 -13.70 -11.72
C GLN A 306 -25.53 -13.12 -10.65
N SER A 307 -26.03 -12.37 -9.70
CA SER A 307 -25.22 -11.76 -8.64
C SER A 307 -25.19 -12.57 -7.35
N GLY A 308 -26.05 -13.59 -7.20
CA GLY A 308 -26.19 -14.45 -6.01
C GLY A 308 -27.18 -13.84 -5.05
#